data_7d3adcd2a4a405383c3861544d562c01
#
_entry.id   7d3adcd2a4a405383c3861544d562c01
#
_cell.length_a   1.000
_cell.length_b   1.000
_cell.length_c   1.000
_cell.angle_alpha   90.00
_cell.angle_beta   90.00
_cell.angle_gamma   90.00
#
_symmetry.space_group_name_H-M   'P 1'
#
loop_
_entity.id
_entity.type
_entity.pdbx_description
1 polymer ?
#
loop_
_entity_poly.entity_id
_entity_poly.type
_entity_poly.pdbx_seq_one_letter_code
_entity_poly.pdbx_strand_id
1 'polypeptide(L)' 'MHIGQHIKQVMRKKNITATQLAKDICCTRPHIHKIFRKDNLDISLLLHISKALNHDFFKDLSEEYNQL' A
#
# COMPACT_ATOMS: atom_id res chain seq x y z
N MET A 1 -4.67 8.40 8.85
CA MET A 1 -3.97 8.12 7.55
C MET A 1 -4.94 7.46 6.58
N HIS A 2 -4.99 7.91 5.35
CA HIS A 2 -5.70 7.19 4.29
C HIS A 2 -4.72 6.21 3.67
N ILE A 3 -4.80 4.95 4.05
CA ILE A 3 -3.78 3.96 3.68
C ILE A 3 -3.64 3.78 2.17
N GLY A 4 -4.76 3.77 1.45
CA GLY A 4 -4.72 3.62 -0.01
C GLY A 4 -3.95 4.73 -0.71
N GLN A 5 -4.16 5.97 -0.28
CA GLN A 5 -3.44 7.12 -0.83
C GLN A 5 -1.96 7.09 -0.44
N HIS A 6 -1.66 6.64 0.76
CA HIS A 6 -0.28 6.51 1.22
C HIS A 6 0.48 5.46 0.39
N ILE A 7 -0.16 4.33 0.11
CA ILE A 7 0.40 3.30 -0.77
C ILE A 7 0.70 3.88 -2.15
N LYS A 8 -0.26 4.62 -2.71
CA LYS A 8 -0.09 5.25 -4.02
C LYS A 8 1.10 6.22 -4.04
N GLN A 9 1.28 7.01 -2.99
CA GLN A 9 2.40 7.94 -2.87
C GLN A 9 3.74 7.21 -2.83
N VAL A 10 3.84 6.14 -2.05
CA VAL A 10 5.05 5.32 -1.97
C VAL A 10 5.39 4.71 -3.33
N MET A 11 4.38 4.20 -4.04
CA MET A 11 4.57 3.66 -5.38
C MET A 11 5.11 4.70 -6.35
N ARG A 12 4.59 5.93 -6.30
CA ARG A 12 5.10 7.03 -7.12
C ARG A 12 6.57 7.33 -6.84
N LYS A 13 6.93 7.39 -5.56
CA LYS A 13 8.32 7.64 -5.17
C LYS A 13 9.27 6.55 -5.66
N LYS A 14 8.81 5.31 -5.70
CA LYS A 14 9.59 4.16 -6.13
C LYS A 14 9.46 3.85 -7.61
N ASN A 15 8.65 4.60 -8.35
CA ASN A 15 8.37 4.37 -9.77
C ASN A 15 7.81 2.98 -10.03
N ILE A 16 6.94 2.50 -9.14
CA ILE A 16 6.26 1.20 -9.28
C ILE A 16 4.86 1.44 -9.81
N THR A 17 4.48 0.74 -10.86
CA THR A 17 3.16 0.89 -11.49
C THR A 17 2.13 -0.03 -10.84
N ALA A 18 0.84 0.30 -11.04
CA ALA A 18 -0.25 -0.56 -10.59
C ALA A 18 -0.18 -1.95 -11.22
N THR A 19 0.24 -2.04 -12.47
CA THR A 19 0.42 -3.32 -13.17
C THR A 19 1.49 -4.18 -12.49
N GLN A 20 2.61 -3.58 -12.11
CA GLN A 20 3.69 -4.29 -11.41
C GLN A 20 3.22 -4.80 -10.06
N LEU A 21 2.55 -3.96 -9.27
CA LEU A 21 2.05 -4.37 -7.96
C LEU A 21 1.02 -5.48 -8.10
N ALA A 22 0.11 -5.38 -9.08
CA ALA A 22 -0.90 -6.40 -9.32
C ALA A 22 -0.25 -7.77 -9.58
N LYS A 23 0.81 -7.82 -10.37
CA LYS A 23 1.57 -9.06 -10.61
C LYS A 23 2.18 -9.59 -9.31
N ASP A 24 2.78 -8.71 -8.53
CA ASP A 24 3.52 -9.12 -7.32
C ASP A 24 2.61 -9.70 -6.25
N ILE A 25 1.38 -9.21 -6.13
CA ILE A 25 0.42 -9.70 -5.14
C ILE A 25 -0.70 -10.56 -5.75
N CYS A 26 -0.51 -10.99 -6.99
CA CYS A 26 -1.42 -11.92 -7.69
C CYS A 26 -2.86 -11.42 -7.76
N CYS A 27 -3.03 -10.16 -8.16
CA CYS A 27 -4.36 -9.59 -8.37
C CYS A 27 -4.42 -8.82 -9.69
N THR A 28 -5.53 -8.14 -9.96
CA THR A 28 -5.74 -7.39 -11.18
C THR A 28 -5.45 -5.91 -10.99
N ARG A 29 -5.12 -5.22 -12.07
CA ARG A 29 -4.91 -3.77 -12.05
C ARG A 29 -6.13 -2.99 -11.52
N PRO A 30 -7.38 -3.30 -11.94
CA PRO A 30 -8.55 -2.63 -11.36
C PRO A 30 -8.65 -2.81 -9.86
N HIS A 31 -8.25 -3.96 -9.32
CA HIS A 31 -8.24 -4.21 -7.89
C HIS A 31 -7.25 -3.27 -7.16
N ILE A 32 -6.09 -3.02 -7.76
CA ILE A 32 -5.13 -2.05 -7.20
C ILE A 32 -5.76 -0.66 -7.12
N HIS A 33 -6.47 -0.22 -8.15
CA HIS A 33 -7.14 1.08 -8.13
C HIS A 33 -8.23 1.16 -7.06
N LYS A 34 -8.92 0.04 -6.75
CA LYS A 34 -9.85 -0.03 -5.63
C LYS A 34 -9.12 0.16 -4.29
N ILE A 35 -7.94 -0.46 -4.15
CA ILE A 35 -7.11 -0.32 -2.94
C ILE A 35 -6.76 1.15 -2.70
N PHE A 36 -6.44 1.90 -3.75
CA PHE A 36 -6.09 3.32 -3.61
C PHE A 36 -7.20 4.17 -3.01
N ARG A 37 -8.45 3.72 -3.12
CA ARG A 37 -9.61 4.45 -2.60
C ARG A 37 -9.98 4.07 -1.18
N LYS A 38 -9.34 3.06 -0.60
CA LYS A 38 -9.64 2.57 0.74
C LYS A 38 -8.87 3.36 1.79
N ASP A 39 -9.55 3.77 2.85
CA ASP A 39 -8.92 4.44 3.98
C ASP A 39 -8.38 3.46 5.03
N ASN A 40 -8.73 2.18 4.91
CA ASN A 40 -8.15 1.10 5.71
C ASN A 40 -8.04 -0.18 4.88
N LEU A 41 -7.21 -1.10 5.33
CA LEU A 41 -6.98 -2.37 4.66
C LEU A 41 -6.87 -3.50 5.68
N ASP A 42 -7.20 -4.69 5.22
CA ASP A 42 -6.86 -5.92 5.91
C ASP A 42 -5.35 -5.99 6.16
N ILE A 43 -4.96 -6.40 7.37
CA ILE A 43 -3.55 -6.46 7.77
C ILE A 43 -2.75 -7.42 6.88
N SER A 44 -3.32 -8.58 6.53
CA SER A 44 -2.66 -9.52 5.62
C SER A 44 -2.34 -8.89 4.27
N LEU A 45 -3.31 -8.16 3.72
CA LEU A 45 -3.11 -7.49 2.43
C LEU A 45 -2.03 -6.40 2.54
N LEU A 46 -2.06 -5.62 3.61
CA LEU A 46 -1.05 -4.58 3.85
C LEU A 46 0.34 -5.20 3.99
N LEU A 47 0.44 -6.36 4.65
CA LEU A 47 1.69 -7.07 4.80
C LEU A 47 2.27 -7.48 3.44
N HIS A 48 1.43 -8.03 2.55
CA HIS A 48 1.84 -8.42 1.20
C HIS A 48 2.27 -7.22 0.37
N ILE A 49 1.52 -6.11 0.47
CA ILE A 49 1.85 -4.88 -0.25
C ILE A 49 3.18 -4.30 0.27
N SER A 50 3.38 -4.30 1.58
CA SER A 50 4.63 -3.84 2.20
C SER A 50 5.82 -4.63 1.68
N LYS A 51 5.66 -5.94 1.59
CA LYS A 51 6.71 -6.82 1.08
C LYS A 51 6.98 -6.55 -0.40
N ALA A 52 5.93 -6.44 -1.21
CA ALA A 52 6.04 -6.20 -2.65
C ALA A 52 6.72 -4.87 -2.96
N LEU A 53 6.39 -3.82 -2.19
CA LEU A 53 6.96 -2.48 -2.39
C LEU A 53 8.28 -2.28 -1.65
N ASN A 54 8.70 -3.25 -0.85
CA ASN A 54 9.86 -3.12 0.02
C ASN A 54 9.80 -1.86 0.88
N HIS A 55 8.63 -1.61 1.47
CA HIS A 55 8.36 -0.46 2.31
C HIS A 55 7.59 -0.89 3.55
N ASP A 56 8.04 -0.48 4.72
CA ASP A 56 7.42 -0.85 6.00
C ASP A 56 6.28 0.12 6.34
N PHE A 57 5.07 -0.18 5.88
CA PHE A 57 3.88 0.61 6.20
C PHE A 57 3.50 0.53 7.67
N PHE A 58 3.88 -0.54 8.36
CA PHE A 58 3.61 -0.69 9.79
C PHE A 58 4.43 0.31 10.62
N LYS A 59 5.63 0.64 10.16
CA LYS A 59 6.43 1.70 10.77
C LYS A 59 5.74 3.05 10.60
N ASP A 60 5.18 3.32 9.43
CA ASP A 60 4.45 4.56 9.17
C ASP A 60 3.24 4.68 10.10
N LEU A 61 2.51 3.57 10.31
CA LEU A 61 1.38 3.51 11.23
C LEU A 61 1.83 3.72 12.67
N SER A 62 2.97 3.17 13.05
CA SER A 62 3.54 3.36 14.38
C SER A 62 3.90 4.83 14.62
N GLU A 63 4.45 5.50 13.62
CA GLU A 63 4.76 6.94 13.71
C GLU A 63 3.48 7.77 13.87
N GLU A 64 2.42 7.42 13.14
CA GLU A 64 1.12 8.07 13.29
C GLU A 64 0.55 7.86 14.69
N TYR A 65 0.64 6.64 15.21
CA TYR A 65 0.22 6.33 16.56
C TYR A 65 0.94 7.23 17.58
N ASN A 66 2.23 7.44 17.41
CA ASN A 66 3.02 8.27 18.32
C ASN A 66 2.61 9.75 18.30
N GLN A 67 1.93 10.21 17.26
CA GLN A 67 1.44 11.57 17.13
C GLN A 67 0.04 11.75 17.72
N LEU A 68 -0.65 10.68 18.04
CA LEU A 68 -1.95 10.74 18.70
C LEU A 68 -1.76 11.02 20.19
#